data_478ce60a66532ee055064160f41e0456
#
_entry.id   478ce60a66532ee055064160f41e0456
#
_cell.length_a   1.000
_cell.length_b   1.000
_cell.length_c   1.000
_cell.angle_alpha   90.00
_cell.angle_beta   90.00
_cell.angle_gamma   90.00
#
_symmetry.space_group_name_H-M   'P 1'
#
loop_
_entity.id
_entity.type
_entity.pdbx_description
1 polymer ?
#
loop_
_entity_poly.entity_id
_entity_poly.type
_entity_poly.pdbx_seq_one_letter_code
_entity_poly.pdbx_strand_id
1 'polypeptide(L)' 'AGDNIAINLGTEIYFINTKGWLKKKYVAEEEIRNIIVSDRIAAIVFRDKVEILVL' A
#
# COMPACT_ATOMS: atom_id res chain seq x y z
N ALA A 1 -7.91 6.03 1.97
CA ALA A 1 -8.15 7.47 2.08
C ALA A 1 -8.21 8.10 0.69
N GLY A 2 -9.00 9.16 0.56
CA GLY A 2 -9.28 9.72 -0.73
C GLY A 2 -9.94 8.68 -1.62
N ASP A 3 -9.41 8.48 -2.82
CA ASP A 3 -9.92 7.47 -3.73
C ASP A 3 -8.95 6.29 -3.90
N ASN A 4 -8.03 6.13 -2.94
CA ASN A 4 -7.07 5.03 -2.95
C ASN A 4 -7.51 3.91 -2.02
N ILE A 5 -7.47 2.69 -2.51
CA ILE A 5 -7.78 1.49 -1.75
C ILE A 5 -6.57 0.58 -1.82
N ALA A 6 -6.10 0.12 -0.65
CA ALA A 6 -4.98 -0.79 -0.57
C ALA A 6 -5.47 -2.20 -0.25
N ILE A 7 -5.04 -3.18 -1.03
CA ILE A 7 -5.34 -4.59 -0.80
C ILE A 7 -4.04 -5.26 -0.40
N ASN A 8 -3.95 -5.69 0.85
CA ASN A 8 -2.76 -6.33 1.41
C ASN A 8 -2.87 -7.85 1.29
N LEU A 9 -1.92 -8.45 0.58
CA LEU A 9 -1.86 -9.89 0.36
C LEU A 9 -0.67 -10.53 1.10
N GLY A 10 -0.20 -9.88 2.17
CA GLY A 10 0.92 -10.37 2.97
C GLY A 10 2.24 -9.73 2.57
N THR A 11 2.77 -10.08 1.40
CA THR A 11 4.00 -9.48 0.87
C THR A 11 3.77 -8.64 -0.37
N GLU A 12 2.51 -8.54 -0.81
CA GLU A 12 2.14 -7.72 -1.96
C GLU A 12 1.00 -6.80 -1.59
N ILE A 13 1.01 -5.61 -2.17
CA ILE A 13 -0.08 -4.65 -2.02
C ILE A 13 -0.51 -4.19 -3.40
N TYR A 14 -1.80 -4.23 -3.64
CA TYR A 14 -2.39 -3.62 -4.82
C TYR A 14 -3.08 -2.33 -4.40
N PHE A 15 -2.69 -1.23 -5.04
CA PHE A 15 -3.36 0.06 -4.85
C PHE A 15 -4.30 0.28 -6.01
N ILE A 16 -5.58 0.37 -5.71
CA ILE A 16 -6.62 0.60 -6.72
C ILE A 16 -7.37 1.87 -6.38
N ASN A 17 -8.03 2.44 -7.39
CA ASN A 17 -8.92 3.57 -7.15
C ASN A 17 -10.33 3.08 -6.87
N THR A 18 -11.23 4.00 -6.55
CA THR A 18 -12.62 3.66 -6.23
C THR A 18 -13.39 3.11 -7.44
N LYS A 19 -12.84 3.21 -8.65
CA LYS A 19 -13.41 2.61 -9.86
C LYS A 19 -12.91 1.19 -10.09
N GLY A 20 -12.03 0.71 -9.21
CA GLY A 20 -11.47 -0.63 -9.30
C GLY A 20 -10.27 -0.76 -10.24
N TRP A 21 -9.68 0.36 -10.65
CA TRP A 21 -8.53 0.34 -11.55
C TRP A 21 -7.24 0.26 -10.74
N LEU A 22 -6.34 -0.61 -11.18
CA LEU A 22 -5.03 -0.75 -10.55
C LEU A 22 -4.19 0.50 -10.80
N LYS A 23 -3.77 1.15 -9.73
CA LYS A 23 -2.88 2.31 -9.79
C LYS A 23 -1.43 1.91 -9.64
N LYS A 24 -1.16 0.99 -8.73
CA LYS A 24 0.20 0.59 -8.42
C LYS A 24 0.21 -0.76 -7.72
N LYS A 25 1.26 -1.53 -7.97
CA LYS A 25 1.53 -2.78 -7.28
C LYS A 25 2.86 -2.63 -6.53
N TYR A 26 2.88 -3.06 -5.28
CA TYR A 26 4.09 -3.05 -4.47
C TYR A 26 4.38 -4.47 -4.01
N VAL A 27 5.62 -4.92 -4.18
CA VAL A 27 6.08 -6.23 -3.72
C VAL A 27 7.15 -6.01 -2.67
N ALA A 28 6.93 -6.56 -1.48
CA ALA A 28 7.85 -6.44 -0.36
C ALA A 28 8.69 -7.71 -0.22
N GLU A 29 9.85 -7.56 0.42
CA GLU A 29 10.71 -8.70 0.74
C GLU A 29 10.34 -9.33 2.08
N GLU A 30 9.55 -8.62 2.90
CA GLU A 30 9.14 -9.04 4.22
C GLU A 30 7.63 -8.96 4.33
N GLU A 31 7.09 -9.62 5.34
CA GLU A 31 5.67 -9.54 5.63
C GLU A 31 5.28 -8.12 6.03
N ILE A 32 4.23 -7.63 5.41
CA ILE A 32 3.69 -6.29 5.69
C ILE A 32 2.79 -6.38 6.92
N ARG A 33 3.07 -5.55 7.91
CA ARG A 33 2.34 -5.51 9.18
C ARG A 33 1.12 -4.63 9.12
N ASN A 34 1.25 -3.49 8.46
CA ASN A 34 0.16 -2.53 8.36
C ASN A 34 0.41 -1.60 7.18
N ILE A 35 -0.65 -0.93 6.74
CA ILE A 35 -0.57 0.04 5.66
C ILE A 35 -1.43 1.24 6.03
N ILE A 36 -0.84 2.43 5.93
CA ILE A 36 -1.57 3.68 6.13
C ILE A 36 -1.57 4.41 4.79
N VAL A 37 -2.76 4.67 4.26
CA VAL A 37 -2.91 5.23 2.92
C VAL A 37 -3.50 6.63 3.01
N SER A 38 -2.93 7.55 2.24
CA SER A 38 -3.48 8.89 2.04
C SER A 38 -3.69 9.13 0.55
N ASP A 39 -4.02 10.36 0.18
CA ASP A 39 -4.28 10.70 -1.23
C ASP A 39 -3.04 10.51 -2.12
N ARG A 40 -1.85 10.72 -1.56
CA ARG A 40 -0.63 10.81 -2.34
C ARG A 40 0.44 9.81 -1.95
N ILE A 41 0.40 9.32 -0.72
CA ILE A 41 1.42 8.42 -0.21
C ILE A 41 0.79 7.26 0.54
N ALA A 42 1.56 6.19 0.65
CA ALA A 42 1.24 5.08 1.53
C ALA A 42 2.44 4.83 2.43
N ALA A 43 2.19 4.64 3.73
CA ALA A 43 3.20 4.22 4.68
C ALA A 43 3.03 2.71 4.87
N ILE A 44 4.05 1.96 4.53
CA ILE A 44 4.05 0.51 4.62
C ILE A 44 4.87 0.13 5.84
N VAL A 45 4.20 -0.45 6.84
CA VAL A 45 4.80 -0.75 8.13
C VAL A 45 5.23 -2.21 8.16
N PHE A 46 6.51 -2.41 8.40
CA PHE A 46 7.10 -3.72 8.61
C PHE A 46 7.40 -3.90 10.10
N ARG A 47 8.01 -5.01 10.44
CA ARG A 47 8.33 -5.33 11.83
C ARG A 47 9.23 -4.27 12.49
N ASP A 48 10.24 -3.79 11.76
CA ASP A 48 11.27 -2.91 12.31
C ASP A 48 11.57 -1.70 11.44
N LYS A 49 10.73 -1.42 10.44
CA LYS A 49 10.90 -0.27 9.56
C LYS A 49 9.59 0.16 8.94
N VAL A 50 9.58 1.36 8.40
CA VAL A 50 8.46 1.90 7.64
C VAL A 50 9.01 2.40 6.31
N GLU A 51 8.34 2.06 5.23
CA GLU A 51 8.66 2.58 3.91
C GLU A 51 7.55 3.51 3.44
N ILE A 52 7.93 4.58 2.77
CA ILE A 52 6.98 5.53 2.20
C ILE A 52 6.95 5.31 0.69
N LEU A 53 5.75 5.09 0.18
CA LEU A 53 5.51 4.89 -1.23
C LEU A 53 4.69 6.04 -1.77
N VAL A 54 5.13 6.63 -2.87
CA VAL A 54 4.37 7.69 -3.54
C VAL A 54 3.38 7.04 -4.51
N LEU A 55 2.14 7.41 -4.35
CA LEU A 55 1.05 6.87 -5.16
C LEU A 55 0.77 7.72 -6.40
#